data_1ba1d5640c50608a21f1eb89232fb455
#
_entry.id   1ba1d5640c50608a21f1eb89232fb455
#
_cell.length_a   1.000
_cell.length_b   1.000
_cell.length_c   1.000
_cell.angle_alpha   90.00
_cell.angle_beta   90.00
_cell.angle_gamma   90.00
#
_symmetry.space_group_name_H-M   'P 1'
#
loop_
_entity.id
_entity.type
_entity.pdbx_description
1 polymer ?
#
loop_
_entity_poly.entity_id
_entity_poly.type
_entity_poly.pdbx_seq_one_letter_code
_entity_poly.pdbx_strand_id
1 'polypeptide(L)'
;AFRVKPQLRPELLRWMLEFGRRCTHRQMLETGKVLHTLLEASIEEYGILLADPNFDSDWQQNGMLFVFRSDRELGAFADTDALLTQEFGITARFIHGDDLGTFEPALLDNLAGGYFYDIDSHLKPDRLNASWAGLGRSRGVRIIEQCRLDAVDMVGGSIDGLDTAEGRMTADRYVFATGAWSRHWGAELGCNIPVEPGKGYSVTMSPPETMPSHPMLMPEQHIGVTPFSDGLRIASMMEFAGFDDSIPEFRIRQLQDSARPYLREPVGPVIEDTWYGWRPMTWDSLPIIGRLPGVSNGLIATGHNMLGLTLAPVTGKIIADLVGERSTGVPVDALSPARFN
;
A
#
# COMPACT_ATOMS: atom_id res chain seq x y z
N ALA A 1 0.95 -15.15 3.85
CA ALA A 1 1.58 -16.13 2.98
C ALA A 1 1.31 -15.81 1.51
N PHE A 2 2.32 -15.94 0.68
CA PHE A 2 2.22 -15.76 -0.77
C PHE A 2 1.56 -16.98 -1.41
N ARG A 3 0.56 -16.77 -2.27
CA ARG A 3 -0.12 -17.85 -2.97
C ARG A 3 -0.47 -17.45 -4.40
N VAL A 4 -0.26 -18.37 -5.34
CA VAL A 4 -0.74 -18.25 -6.72
C VAL A 4 -1.82 -19.28 -6.92
N LYS A 5 -3.03 -18.85 -7.28
CA LYS A 5 -4.10 -19.79 -7.68
C LYS A 5 -3.72 -20.33 -9.06
N PRO A 6 -3.70 -21.66 -9.26
CA PRO A 6 -3.38 -22.23 -10.57
C PRO A 6 -4.33 -21.66 -11.64
N GLN A 7 -3.78 -20.91 -12.59
CA GLN A 7 -4.49 -20.30 -13.71
C GLN A 7 -3.59 -20.35 -14.95
N LEU A 8 -4.13 -20.77 -16.07
CA LEU A 8 -3.46 -20.70 -17.37
C LEU A 8 -3.61 -19.28 -17.95
N ARG A 9 -2.84 -18.34 -17.40
CA ARG A 9 -2.79 -16.93 -17.84
C ARG A 9 -1.37 -16.61 -18.29
N PRO A 10 -1.11 -16.56 -19.59
CA PRO A 10 0.22 -16.27 -20.12
C PRO A 10 0.81 -14.94 -19.58
N GLU A 11 -0.06 -13.95 -19.37
CA GLU A 11 0.34 -12.65 -18.85
C GLU A 11 0.84 -12.73 -17.39
N LEU A 12 0.17 -13.54 -16.56
CA LEU A 12 0.61 -13.76 -15.18
C LEU A 12 1.96 -14.49 -15.17
N LEU A 13 2.15 -15.47 -16.04
CA LEU A 13 3.43 -16.15 -16.18
C LEU A 13 4.54 -15.19 -16.61
N ARG A 14 4.29 -14.32 -17.59
CA ARG A 14 5.23 -13.27 -17.99
C ARG A 14 5.53 -12.35 -16.82
N TRP A 15 4.50 -11.88 -16.11
CA TRP A 15 4.65 -11.01 -14.94
C TRP A 15 5.53 -11.66 -13.86
N MET A 16 5.27 -12.93 -13.54
CA MET A 16 6.07 -13.71 -12.56
C MET A 16 7.52 -13.87 -12.99
N LEU A 17 7.79 -14.10 -14.28
CA LEU A 17 9.15 -14.19 -14.81
C LEU A 17 9.87 -12.85 -14.69
N GLU A 18 9.22 -11.74 -15.05
CA GLU A 18 9.79 -10.41 -14.95
C GLU A 18 10.04 -10.00 -13.48
N PHE A 19 9.14 -10.35 -12.58
CA PHE A 19 9.31 -10.17 -11.14
C PHE A 19 10.51 -10.99 -10.63
N GLY A 20 10.58 -12.27 -10.96
CA GLY A 20 11.68 -13.15 -10.54
C GLY A 20 13.05 -12.68 -11.01
N ARG A 21 13.15 -12.13 -12.24
CA ARG A 21 14.40 -11.54 -12.76
C ARG A 21 14.88 -10.34 -11.97
N ARG A 22 13.97 -9.63 -11.28
CA ARG A 22 14.25 -8.44 -10.48
C ARG A 22 14.45 -8.72 -9.00
N CYS A 23 14.23 -9.97 -8.56
CA CYS A 23 14.52 -10.40 -7.19
C CYS A 23 16.05 -10.57 -6.97
N THR A 24 16.80 -9.48 -7.13
CA THR A 24 18.24 -9.42 -6.91
C THR A 24 18.56 -8.35 -5.86
N HIS A 25 19.65 -8.53 -5.12
CA HIS A 25 20.10 -7.57 -4.11
C HIS A 25 20.31 -6.17 -4.70
N ARG A 26 20.95 -6.10 -5.88
CA ARG A 26 21.15 -4.83 -6.59
C ARG A 26 19.85 -4.11 -6.89
N GLN A 27 18.88 -4.82 -7.50
CA GLN A 27 17.59 -4.22 -7.87
C GLN A 27 16.82 -3.80 -6.62
N MET A 28 16.88 -4.58 -5.54
CA MET A 28 16.27 -4.23 -4.26
C MET A 28 16.81 -2.90 -3.72
N LEU A 29 18.13 -2.68 -3.75
CA LEU A 29 18.74 -1.41 -3.31
C LEU A 29 18.38 -0.24 -4.23
N GLU A 30 18.44 -0.43 -5.56
CA GLU A 30 18.05 0.60 -6.51
C GLU A 30 16.59 1.03 -6.32
N THR A 31 15.68 0.07 -6.20
CA THR A 31 14.25 0.31 -5.91
C THR A 31 14.07 0.96 -4.53
N GLY A 32 14.79 0.48 -3.52
CA GLY A 32 14.75 1.01 -2.16
C GLY A 32 15.12 2.50 -2.10
N LYS A 33 16.15 2.93 -2.82
CA LYS A 33 16.58 4.35 -2.86
C LYS A 33 15.51 5.25 -3.49
N VAL A 34 14.85 4.79 -4.55
CA VAL A 34 13.73 5.54 -5.15
C VAL A 34 12.55 5.63 -4.18
N LEU A 35 12.19 4.49 -3.55
CA LEU A 35 11.10 4.47 -2.58
C LEU A 35 11.40 5.32 -1.35
N HIS A 36 12.63 5.30 -0.85
CA HIS A 36 13.05 6.13 0.29
C HIS A 36 12.82 7.62 0.02
N THR A 37 13.28 8.13 -1.13
CA THR A 37 13.02 9.51 -1.54
C THR A 37 11.53 9.85 -1.60
N LEU A 38 10.70 8.94 -2.11
CA LEU A 38 9.26 9.15 -2.16
C LEU A 38 8.63 9.11 -0.77
N LEU A 39 9.10 8.23 0.12
CA LEU A 39 8.60 8.09 1.49
C LEU A 39 8.90 9.34 2.31
N GLU A 40 10.12 9.88 2.21
CA GLU A 40 10.50 11.15 2.85
C GLU A 40 9.62 12.31 2.38
N ALA A 41 9.47 12.48 1.07
CA ALA A 41 8.58 13.50 0.53
C ALA A 41 7.12 13.28 0.92
N SER A 42 6.68 12.03 1.05
CA SER A 42 5.30 11.72 1.42
C SER A 42 4.98 12.05 2.88
N ILE A 43 5.92 11.81 3.81
CA ILE A 43 5.70 12.17 5.21
C ILE A 43 5.63 13.69 5.40
N GLU A 44 6.41 14.46 4.62
CA GLU A 44 6.31 15.91 4.61
C GLU A 44 4.92 16.40 4.15
N GLU A 45 4.40 15.81 3.06
CA GLU A 45 3.06 16.14 2.55
C GLU A 45 1.96 15.68 3.54
N TYR A 46 2.13 14.56 4.27
CA TYR A 46 1.24 14.19 5.37
C TYR A 46 1.26 15.25 6.47
N GLY A 47 2.43 15.79 6.83
CA GLY A 47 2.53 16.87 7.82
C GLY A 47 1.69 18.10 7.43
N ILE A 48 1.66 18.45 6.13
CA ILE A 48 0.83 19.54 5.61
C ILE A 48 -0.67 19.22 5.72
N LEU A 49 -1.07 17.98 5.37
CA LEU A 49 -2.46 17.55 5.45
C LEU A 49 -2.97 17.51 6.90
N LEU A 50 -2.16 16.97 7.81
CA LEU A 50 -2.49 16.85 9.23
C LEU A 50 -2.56 18.19 9.96
N ALA A 51 -1.99 19.25 9.40
CA ALA A 51 -2.12 20.61 9.92
C ALA A 51 -3.53 21.22 9.66
N ASP A 52 -4.33 20.67 8.75
CA ASP A 52 -5.71 21.08 8.53
C ASP A 52 -6.61 20.48 9.64
N PRO A 53 -7.27 21.28 10.48
CA PRO A 53 -8.08 20.77 11.59
C PRO A 53 -9.32 19.97 11.14
N ASN A 54 -9.68 20.05 9.88
CA ASN A 54 -10.79 19.28 9.30
C ASN A 54 -10.33 17.94 8.69
N PHE A 55 -9.02 17.63 8.77
CA PHE A 55 -8.45 16.41 8.23
C PHE A 55 -8.28 15.37 9.35
N ASP A 56 -9.23 14.44 9.46
CA ASP A 56 -9.17 13.32 10.41
C ASP A 56 -8.77 12.04 9.68
N SER A 57 -7.71 11.41 10.13
CA SER A 57 -7.24 10.12 9.61
C SER A 57 -6.92 9.10 10.70
N ASP A 58 -7.24 9.41 11.95
CA ASP A 58 -6.77 8.63 13.11
C ASP A 58 -5.25 8.42 13.08
N TRP A 59 -4.52 9.50 12.74
CA TRP A 59 -3.06 9.46 12.64
C TRP A 59 -2.43 9.27 14.00
N GLN A 60 -1.59 8.26 14.11
CA GLN A 60 -0.82 7.98 15.32
C GLN A 60 0.65 7.73 14.98
N GLN A 61 1.55 8.36 15.70
CA GLN A 61 3.00 8.20 15.55
C GLN A 61 3.53 7.36 16.71
N ASN A 62 3.18 6.07 16.69
CA ASN A 62 3.50 5.12 17.77
C ASN A 62 4.61 4.15 17.37
N GLY A 63 5.31 4.39 16.26
CA GLY A 63 6.31 3.48 15.73
C GLY A 63 5.70 2.18 15.14
N MET A 64 6.58 1.23 14.83
CA MET A 64 6.24 -0.11 14.32
C MET A 64 7.12 -1.14 15.02
N LEU A 65 6.51 -2.16 15.60
CA LEU A 65 7.21 -3.23 16.28
C LEU A 65 7.21 -4.51 15.43
N PHE A 66 8.40 -4.97 15.04
CA PHE A 66 8.59 -6.29 14.45
C PHE A 66 8.80 -7.30 15.56
N VAL A 67 7.95 -8.33 15.64
CA VAL A 67 7.94 -9.31 16.73
C VAL A 67 8.29 -10.70 16.21
N PHE A 68 9.19 -11.38 16.94
CA PHE A 68 9.70 -12.70 16.58
C PHE A 68 9.48 -13.70 17.71
N ARG A 69 9.13 -14.92 17.35
CA ARG A 69 8.95 -16.05 18.28
C ARG A 69 10.22 -16.87 18.43
N SER A 70 11.04 -16.93 17.38
CA SER A 70 12.25 -17.76 17.39
C SER A 70 13.51 -16.90 17.31
N ASP A 71 14.53 -17.30 18.08
CA ASP A 71 15.86 -16.67 18.03
C ASP A 71 16.48 -16.71 16.63
N ARG A 72 16.17 -17.75 15.87
CA ARG A 72 16.67 -17.91 14.49
C ARG A 72 16.16 -16.80 13.58
N GLU A 73 14.87 -16.53 13.58
CA GLU A 73 14.26 -15.51 12.72
C GLU A 73 14.58 -14.10 13.25
N LEU A 74 14.64 -13.92 14.56
CA LEU A 74 15.10 -12.70 15.21
C LEU A 74 16.54 -12.36 14.79
N GLY A 75 17.45 -13.35 14.85
CA GLY A 75 18.84 -13.19 14.41
C GLY A 75 18.97 -12.95 12.92
N ALA A 76 18.16 -13.60 12.08
CA ALA A 76 18.15 -13.38 10.64
C ALA A 76 17.67 -11.96 10.26
N PHE A 77 16.79 -11.35 11.06
CA PHE A 77 16.35 -9.99 10.82
C PHE A 77 17.41 -8.92 11.14
N ALA A 78 18.43 -9.25 11.95
CA ALA A 78 19.54 -8.36 12.24
C ALA A 78 20.27 -7.89 10.96
N ASP A 79 20.40 -8.77 9.95
CA ASP A 79 20.99 -8.40 8.65
C ASP A 79 20.13 -7.37 7.92
N THR A 80 18.81 -7.45 8.06
CA THR A 80 17.86 -6.48 7.48
C THR A 80 17.99 -5.13 8.19
N ASP A 81 18.03 -5.10 9.51
CA ASP A 81 18.20 -3.87 10.30
C ASP A 81 19.56 -3.21 10.01
N ALA A 82 20.62 -3.99 9.92
CA ALA A 82 21.95 -3.50 9.55
C ALA A 82 21.97 -2.88 8.14
N LEU A 83 21.28 -3.50 7.18
CA LEU A 83 21.14 -2.96 5.82
C LEU A 83 20.34 -1.66 5.82
N LEU A 84 19.22 -1.58 6.54
CA LEU A 84 18.41 -0.37 6.67
C LEU A 84 19.21 0.78 7.30
N THR A 85 19.99 0.46 8.32
CA THR A 85 20.88 1.43 8.97
C THR A 85 21.97 1.93 8.00
N GLN A 86 22.64 1.01 7.29
CA GLN A 86 23.76 1.34 6.42
C GLN A 86 23.33 2.11 5.17
N GLU A 87 22.26 1.69 4.51
CA GLU A 87 21.85 2.24 3.20
C GLU A 87 20.86 3.41 3.32
N PHE A 88 20.10 3.49 4.43
CA PHE A 88 19.00 4.46 4.57
C PHE A 88 19.05 5.24 5.88
N GLY A 89 19.98 4.96 6.80
CA GLY A 89 20.06 5.64 8.09
C GLY A 89 18.93 5.29 9.05
N ILE A 90 18.16 4.24 8.79
CA ILE A 90 17.03 3.79 9.59
C ILE A 90 17.47 2.67 10.52
N THR A 91 17.46 2.92 11.81
CA THR A 91 17.92 1.96 12.83
C THR A 91 16.79 1.66 13.81
N ALA A 92 16.52 0.39 14.06
CA ALA A 92 15.56 -0.02 15.09
C ALA A 92 16.18 -0.01 16.49
N ARG A 93 15.31 0.17 17.48
CA ARG A 93 15.64 -0.20 18.87
C ARG A 93 15.37 -1.69 19.04
N PHE A 94 16.42 -2.45 19.34
CA PHE A 94 16.30 -3.87 19.67
C PHE A 94 15.66 -4.02 21.05
N ILE A 95 14.70 -4.95 21.19
CA ILE A 95 14.00 -5.25 22.43
C ILE A 95 14.17 -6.75 22.72
N HIS A 96 14.78 -7.08 23.84
CA HIS A 96 14.93 -8.48 24.27
C HIS A 96 13.59 -9.12 24.61
N GLY A 97 13.49 -10.45 24.47
CA GLY A 97 12.26 -11.19 24.78
C GLY A 97 11.73 -10.92 26.18
N ASP A 98 12.63 -10.87 27.18
CA ASP A 98 12.28 -10.59 28.58
C ASP A 98 11.68 -9.18 28.79
N ASP A 99 12.01 -8.23 27.93
CA ASP A 99 11.54 -6.84 28.02
C ASP A 99 10.28 -6.57 27.20
N LEU A 100 9.93 -7.48 26.25
CA LEU A 100 8.80 -7.29 25.33
C LEU A 100 7.47 -7.10 26.06
N GLY A 101 7.19 -7.92 27.07
CA GLY A 101 5.95 -7.83 27.83
C GLY A 101 5.81 -6.53 28.65
N THR A 102 6.95 -5.90 29.03
CA THR A 102 6.97 -4.57 29.66
C THR A 102 6.77 -3.48 28.61
N PHE A 103 7.35 -3.65 27.43
CA PHE A 103 7.25 -2.69 26.33
C PHE A 103 5.87 -2.70 25.67
N GLU A 104 5.33 -3.90 25.42
CA GLU A 104 4.01 -4.11 24.80
C GLU A 104 3.25 -5.20 25.58
N PRO A 105 2.44 -4.82 26.57
CA PRO A 105 1.75 -5.76 27.46
C PRO A 105 0.75 -6.70 26.76
N ALA A 106 0.33 -6.39 25.54
CA ALA A 106 -0.55 -7.26 24.75
C ALA A 106 0.16 -8.52 24.23
N LEU A 107 1.51 -8.56 24.27
CA LEU A 107 2.29 -9.70 23.81
C LEU A 107 2.37 -10.83 24.86
N LEU A 108 2.55 -12.05 24.39
CA LEU A 108 2.87 -13.22 25.21
C LEU A 108 4.31 -13.16 25.74
N ASP A 109 4.57 -13.82 26.88
CA ASP A 109 5.87 -13.76 27.56
C ASP A 109 6.98 -14.63 26.91
N ASN A 110 6.64 -15.53 26.00
CA ASN A 110 7.55 -16.53 25.43
C ASN A 110 8.04 -16.17 24.01
N LEU A 111 8.24 -14.90 23.73
CA LEU A 111 8.71 -14.40 22.45
C LEU A 111 10.22 -14.14 22.50
N ALA A 112 10.90 -14.33 21.38
CA ALA A 112 12.37 -14.19 21.30
C ALA A 112 12.85 -12.75 21.42
N GLY A 113 12.08 -11.80 20.90
CA GLY A 113 12.42 -10.37 20.90
C GLY A 113 11.78 -9.61 19.78
N GLY A 114 12.20 -8.37 19.60
CA GLY A 114 11.67 -7.50 18.55
C GLY A 114 12.59 -6.37 18.15
N TYR A 115 12.23 -5.73 17.04
CA TYR A 115 12.85 -4.52 16.50
C TYR A 115 11.79 -3.43 16.40
N PHE A 116 12.02 -2.32 17.09
CA PHE A 116 11.08 -1.20 17.14
C PHE A 116 11.63 -0.01 16.35
N TYR A 117 10.91 0.38 15.29
CA TYR A 117 11.17 1.58 14.48
C TYR A 117 10.24 2.70 14.96
N ASP A 118 10.78 3.69 15.65
CA ASP A 118 10.04 4.79 16.27
C ASP A 118 9.57 5.85 15.28
N ILE A 119 10.16 5.88 14.09
CA ILE A 119 9.83 6.83 13.03
C ILE A 119 8.50 6.52 12.32
N ASP A 120 7.99 5.30 12.46
CA ASP A 120 6.79 4.85 11.77
C ASP A 120 5.51 5.45 12.37
N SER A 121 4.55 5.63 11.49
CA SER A 121 3.21 6.10 11.84
C SER A 121 2.16 5.23 11.18
N HIS A 122 0.96 5.24 11.71
CA HIS A 122 -0.18 4.57 11.11
C HIS A 122 -1.43 5.44 11.13
N LEU A 123 -2.40 5.08 10.33
CA LEU A 123 -3.66 5.80 10.19
C LEU A 123 -4.80 4.83 9.83
N LYS A 124 -6.02 5.29 9.99
CA LYS A 124 -7.22 4.56 9.61
C LYS A 124 -7.65 4.89 8.17
N PRO A 125 -7.57 3.95 7.22
CA PRO A 125 -7.75 4.21 5.79
C PRO A 125 -9.11 4.80 5.41
N ASP A 126 -10.17 4.36 6.05
CA ASP A 126 -11.54 4.84 5.82
C ASP A 126 -11.71 6.30 6.26
N ARG A 127 -11.16 6.71 7.41
CA ARG A 127 -11.16 8.10 7.86
C ARG A 127 -10.34 8.99 6.94
N LEU A 128 -9.14 8.55 6.54
CA LEU A 128 -8.31 9.24 5.56
C LEU A 128 -9.09 9.53 4.27
N ASN A 129 -9.71 8.50 3.68
CA ASN A 129 -10.46 8.64 2.44
C ASN A 129 -11.67 9.57 2.58
N ALA A 130 -12.40 9.47 3.71
CA ALA A 130 -13.53 10.35 3.99
C ALA A 130 -13.09 11.82 4.12
N SER A 131 -11.99 12.07 4.84
CA SER A 131 -11.42 13.41 5.00
C SER A 131 -10.94 13.99 3.67
N TRP A 132 -10.23 13.23 2.85
CA TRP A 132 -9.82 13.69 1.52
C TRP A 132 -11.02 14.00 0.62
N ALA A 133 -12.03 13.14 0.60
CA ALA A 133 -13.23 13.39 -0.17
C ALA A 133 -13.97 14.64 0.30
N GLY A 134 -14.08 14.83 1.62
CA GLY A 134 -14.66 16.03 2.23
C GLY A 134 -13.91 17.30 1.89
N LEU A 135 -12.58 17.27 2.04
CA LEU A 135 -11.69 18.38 1.69
C LEU A 135 -11.75 18.70 0.19
N GLY A 136 -11.76 17.69 -0.67
CA GLY A 136 -11.92 17.86 -2.10
C GLY A 136 -13.23 18.58 -2.45
N ARG A 137 -14.35 18.07 -1.93
CA ARG A 137 -15.68 18.69 -2.15
C ARG A 137 -15.73 20.14 -1.67
N SER A 138 -15.16 20.46 -0.51
CA SER A 138 -15.11 21.82 0.03
C SER A 138 -14.32 22.78 -0.85
N ARG A 139 -13.37 22.27 -1.64
CA ARG A 139 -12.56 23.01 -2.61
C ARG A 139 -13.11 22.96 -4.03
N GLY A 140 -14.35 22.46 -4.23
CA GLY A 140 -15.03 22.43 -5.52
C GLY A 140 -14.74 21.21 -6.38
N VAL A 141 -14.06 20.19 -5.85
CA VAL A 141 -13.87 18.92 -6.56
C VAL A 141 -15.21 18.19 -6.67
N ARG A 142 -15.60 17.85 -7.89
CA ARG A 142 -16.78 17.02 -8.15
C ARG A 142 -16.39 15.55 -8.08
N ILE A 143 -16.95 14.80 -7.15
CA ILE A 143 -16.79 13.35 -7.02
C ILE A 143 -18.07 12.68 -7.49
N ILE A 144 -17.96 11.84 -8.51
CA ILE A 144 -19.10 11.09 -9.10
C ILE A 144 -18.87 9.62 -8.74
N GLU A 145 -19.67 9.13 -7.82
CA GLU A 145 -19.62 7.75 -7.35
C GLU A 145 -20.45 6.85 -8.27
N GLN A 146 -20.15 5.53 -8.28
CA GLN A 146 -20.85 4.52 -9.10
C GLN A 146 -20.82 4.80 -10.61
N CYS A 147 -19.86 5.62 -11.06
CA CYS A 147 -19.66 6.00 -12.45
C CYS A 147 -18.52 5.16 -13.05
N ARG A 148 -18.91 4.10 -13.75
CA ARG A 148 -17.92 3.23 -14.42
C ARG A 148 -17.40 3.90 -15.69
N LEU A 149 -16.08 3.82 -15.91
CA LEU A 149 -15.44 4.14 -17.18
C LEU A 149 -15.63 2.94 -18.13
N ASP A 150 -16.22 3.16 -19.29
CA ASP A 150 -16.53 2.13 -20.27
C ASP A 150 -15.57 2.17 -21.48
N ALA A 151 -15.14 3.37 -21.93
CA ALA A 151 -14.20 3.52 -23.03
C ALA A 151 -13.40 4.83 -22.93
N VAL A 152 -12.26 4.86 -23.62
CA VAL A 152 -11.40 6.04 -23.79
C VAL A 152 -11.35 6.38 -25.27
N ASP A 153 -11.87 7.53 -25.66
CA ASP A 153 -11.82 7.99 -27.06
C ASP A 153 -10.50 8.69 -27.33
N MET A 154 -9.75 8.17 -28.28
CA MET A 154 -8.45 8.70 -28.70
C MET A 154 -8.53 9.34 -30.09
N VAL A 155 -8.05 10.58 -30.21
CA VAL A 155 -7.95 11.30 -31.48
C VAL A 155 -6.57 11.95 -31.61
N GLY A 156 -5.82 11.59 -32.63
CA GLY A 156 -4.54 12.23 -32.94
C GLY A 156 -3.49 12.21 -31.83
N GLY A 157 -3.46 11.17 -30.98
CA GLY A 157 -2.54 11.08 -29.85
C GLY A 157 -2.98 11.90 -28.62
N SER A 158 -4.26 12.23 -28.55
CA SER A 158 -4.88 12.92 -27.41
C SER A 158 -6.16 12.21 -27.01
N ILE A 159 -6.52 12.25 -25.75
CA ILE A 159 -7.82 11.78 -25.26
C ILE A 159 -8.85 12.88 -25.59
N ASP A 160 -9.86 12.53 -26.39
CA ASP A 160 -10.96 13.42 -26.78
C ASP A 160 -12.13 13.36 -25.78
N GLY A 161 -12.29 12.22 -25.10
CA GLY A 161 -13.30 12.03 -24.08
C GLY A 161 -13.24 10.67 -23.43
N LEU A 162 -14.02 10.54 -22.38
CA LEU A 162 -14.25 9.30 -21.65
C LEU A 162 -15.74 8.95 -21.73
N ASP A 163 -16.06 7.76 -22.22
CA ASP A 163 -17.41 7.24 -22.13
C ASP A 163 -17.61 6.55 -20.77
N THR A 164 -18.63 6.99 -20.06
CA THR A 164 -18.92 6.52 -18.70
C THR A 164 -20.38 6.12 -18.55
N ALA A 165 -20.69 5.42 -17.46
CA ALA A 165 -22.08 5.08 -17.13
C ALA A 165 -23.02 6.32 -17.01
N GLU A 166 -22.45 7.51 -16.74
CA GLU A 166 -23.17 8.80 -16.66
C GLU A 166 -23.09 9.60 -17.98
N GLY A 167 -22.61 8.98 -19.07
CA GLY A 167 -22.44 9.60 -20.35
C GLY A 167 -20.99 10.06 -20.63
N ARG A 168 -20.82 10.78 -21.75
CA ARG A 168 -19.51 11.26 -22.18
C ARG A 168 -19.01 12.40 -21.31
N MET A 169 -17.76 12.30 -20.88
CA MET A 169 -17.06 13.32 -20.10
C MET A 169 -15.81 13.82 -20.85
N THR A 170 -15.60 15.13 -20.82
CA THR A 170 -14.44 15.76 -21.44
C THR A 170 -13.67 16.63 -20.43
N ALA A 171 -12.35 16.73 -20.62
CA ALA A 171 -11.46 17.54 -19.80
C ALA A 171 -10.20 17.93 -20.59
N ASP A 172 -9.46 18.92 -20.11
CA ASP A 172 -8.18 19.31 -20.68
C ASP A 172 -7.06 18.31 -20.39
N ARG A 173 -7.14 17.64 -19.24
CA ARG A 173 -6.19 16.62 -18.78
C ARG A 173 -6.92 15.46 -18.13
N TYR A 174 -6.39 14.26 -18.31
CA TYR A 174 -6.95 13.02 -17.77
C TYR A 174 -5.91 12.31 -16.93
N VAL A 175 -6.29 11.85 -15.74
CA VAL A 175 -5.43 11.11 -14.82
C VAL A 175 -6.03 9.74 -14.56
N PHE A 176 -5.34 8.68 -14.95
CA PHE A 176 -5.75 7.30 -14.70
C PHE A 176 -5.19 6.84 -13.36
N ALA A 177 -6.03 6.86 -12.32
CA ALA A 177 -5.70 6.38 -10.97
C ALA A 177 -6.49 5.09 -10.63
N THR A 178 -6.59 4.18 -11.59
CA THR A 178 -7.51 3.03 -11.58
C THR A 178 -6.97 1.81 -10.82
N GLY A 179 -5.87 1.94 -10.06
CA GLY A 179 -5.36 0.90 -9.15
C GLY A 179 -5.14 -0.44 -9.85
N ALA A 180 -5.68 -1.51 -9.29
CA ALA A 180 -5.54 -2.85 -9.84
C ALA A 180 -6.16 -3.04 -11.23
N TRP A 181 -7.12 -2.19 -11.63
CA TRP A 181 -7.76 -2.22 -12.95
C TRP A 181 -6.97 -1.48 -14.03
N SER A 182 -5.88 -0.78 -13.69
CA SER A 182 -5.11 0.05 -14.65
C SER A 182 -4.63 -0.73 -15.87
N ARG A 183 -4.33 -2.00 -15.72
CA ARG A 183 -3.92 -2.87 -16.81
C ARG A 183 -4.94 -2.94 -17.96
N HIS A 184 -6.24 -2.85 -17.66
CA HIS A 184 -7.29 -2.96 -18.66
C HIS A 184 -7.25 -1.82 -19.67
N TRP A 185 -6.70 -0.68 -19.30
CA TRP A 185 -6.61 0.52 -20.13
C TRP A 185 -5.34 0.59 -20.98
N GLY A 186 -4.41 -0.35 -20.81
CA GLY A 186 -3.11 -0.31 -21.48
C GLY A 186 -3.19 -0.31 -23.01
N ALA A 187 -4.10 -1.11 -23.59
CA ALA A 187 -4.27 -1.19 -25.02
C ALA A 187 -4.84 0.11 -25.62
N GLU A 188 -5.87 0.69 -25.00
CA GLU A 188 -6.51 1.94 -25.44
C GLU A 188 -5.58 3.13 -25.26
N LEU A 189 -4.78 3.14 -24.20
CA LEU A 189 -3.80 4.19 -23.93
C LEU A 189 -2.47 4.01 -24.66
N GLY A 190 -2.30 2.94 -25.45
CA GLY A 190 -1.07 2.62 -26.15
C GLY A 190 0.15 2.44 -25.24
N CYS A 191 -0.05 2.01 -24.02
CA CYS A 191 0.97 1.90 -22.99
C CYS A 191 0.93 0.55 -22.28
N ASN A 192 2.08 -0.10 -22.10
CA ASN A 192 2.13 -1.31 -21.28
C ASN A 192 2.05 -0.94 -19.80
N ILE A 193 0.98 -1.42 -19.14
CA ILE A 193 0.74 -1.19 -17.72
C ILE A 193 0.73 -2.54 -16.99
N PRO A 194 1.90 -3.05 -16.56
CA PRO A 194 2.03 -4.40 -16.03
C PRO A 194 1.60 -4.52 -14.56
N VAL A 195 0.39 -4.08 -14.27
CA VAL A 195 -0.21 -4.21 -12.94
C VAL A 195 -0.94 -5.54 -12.83
N GLU A 196 -0.63 -6.33 -11.80
CA GLU A 196 -1.35 -7.57 -11.48
C GLU A 196 -2.02 -7.43 -10.11
N PRO A 197 -3.32 -7.82 -9.97
CA PRO A 197 -4.03 -7.73 -8.70
C PRO A 197 -3.50 -8.73 -7.68
N GLY A 198 -2.95 -8.22 -6.58
CA GLY A 198 -2.51 -9.01 -5.43
C GLY A 198 -3.52 -8.91 -4.29
N LYS A 199 -4.37 -9.94 -4.13
CA LYS A 199 -5.45 -9.94 -3.14
C LYS A 199 -4.93 -10.12 -1.73
N GLY A 200 -5.35 -9.26 -0.83
CA GLY A 200 -5.16 -9.38 0.62
C GLY A 200 -6.48 -9.38 1.36
N TYR A 201 -6.44 -9.79 2.63
CA TYR A 201 -7.60 -9.84 3.50
C TYR A 201 -7.30 -9.11 4.81
N SER A 202 -8.34 -8.57 5.43
CA SER A 202 -8.28 -8.06 6.79
C SER A 202 -9.55 -8.39 7.57
N VAL A 203 -9.39 -8.44 8.89
CA VAL A 203 -10.48 -8.48 9.85
C VAL A 203 -10.30 -7.34 10.83
N THR A 204 -11.36 -6.56 11.04
CA THR A 204 -11.41 -5.50 12.05
C THR A 204 -12.37 -5.95 13.15
N MET A 205 -11.93 -5.81 14.38
CA MET A 205 -12.64 -6.25 15.57
C MET A 205 -12.73 -5.11 16.57
N SER A 206 -13.76 -5.13 17.41
CA SER A 206 -13.83 -4.25 18.58
C SER A 206 -12.59 -4.44 19.48
N PRO A 207 -12.20 -3.42 20.27
CA PRO A 207 -11.00 -3.51 21.11
C PRO A 207 -11.05 -4.71 22.05
N PRO A 208 -9.97 -5.53 22.12
CA PRO A 208 -9.80 -6.51 23.20
C PRO A 208 -9.55 -5.79 24.54
N GLU A 209 -9.64 -6.51 25.69
CA GLU A 209 -9.36 -5.92 27.01
C GLU A 209 -7.92 -5.41 27.09
N THR A 210 -6.97 -6.21 26.55
CA THR A 210 -5.55 -5.84 26.44
C THR A 210 -5.25 -5.40 25.01
N MET A 211 -5.59 -4.15 24.71
CA MET A 211 -5.34 -3.56 23.39
C MET A 211 -3.85 -3.32 23.17
N PRO A 212 -3.27 -3.73 22.03
CA PRO A 212 -1.91 -3.33 21.68
C PRO A 212 -1.74 -1.81 21.62
N SER A 213 -0.57 -1.33 22.07
CA SER A 213 -0.20 0.08 22.03
C SER A 213 0.49 0.48 20.73
N HIS A 214 1.08 -0.49 20.06
CA HIS A 214 1.85 -0.28 18.84
C HIS A 214 1.31 -1.12 17.68
N PRO A 215 1.37 -0.61 16.43
CA PRO A 215 1.23 -1.46 15.27
C PRO A 215 2.40 -2.46 15.22
N MET A 216 2.08 -3.69 14.84
CA MET A 216 3.05 -4.77 14.85
C MET A 216 3.08 -5.52 13.52
N LEU A 217 4.27 -5.96 13.14
CA LEU A 217 4.48 -6.95 12.10
C LEU A 217 5.05 -8.24 12.73
N MET A 218 4.50 -9.36 12.33
CA MET A 218 4.93 -10.69 12.73
C MET A 218 5.43 -11.44 11.49
N PRO A 219 6.74 -11.29 11.14
CA PRO A 219 7.27 -11.75 9.85
C PRO A 219 7.13 -13.25 9.64
N GLU A 220 7.28 -14.08 10.69
CA GLU A 220 7.15 -15.54 10.60
C GLU A 220 5.74 -15.98 10.14
N GLN A 221 4.71 -15.19 10.47
CA GLN A 221 3.32 -15.44 10.07
C GLN A 221 2.85 -14.54 8.93
N HIS A 222 3.68 -13.56 8.53
CA HIS A 222 3.35 -12.57 7.52
C HIS A 222 2.06 -11.80 7.80
N ILE A 223 1.80 -11.45 9.05
CA ILE A 223 0.63 -10.67 9.46
C ILE A 223 1.04 -9.30 10.01
N GLY A 224 0.18 -8.33 9.76
CA GLY A 224 0.20 -7.04 10.43
C GLY A 224 -0.97 -6.93 11.40
N VAL A 225 -0.70 -6.40 12.59
CA VAL A 225 -1.67 -6.09 13.63
C VAL A 225 -1.63 -4.59 13.86
N THR A 226 -2.76 -3.92 13.70
CA THR A 226 -2.83 -2.45 13.80
C THR A 226 -3.92 -2.07 14.80
N PRO A 227 -3.55 -1.43 15.94
CA PRO A 227 -4.51 -0.80 16.82
C PRO A 227 -5.01 0.52 16.20
N PHE A 228 -6.32 0.74 16.24
CA PHE A 228 -6.97 2.00 15.93
C PHE A 228 -7.67 2.54 17.17
N SER A 229 -8.07 3.79 17.17
CA SER A 229 -8.78 4.41 18.28
C SER A 229 -10.08 3.68 18.67
N ASP A 230 -10.66 2.93 17.75
CA ASP A 230 -11.96 2.26 17.88
C ASP A 230 -11.93 0.75 17.61
N GLY A 231 -10.75 0.12 17.40
CA GLY A 231 -10.69 -1.30 17.10
C GLY A 231 -9.30 -1.85 16.80
N LEU A 232 -9.23 -3.14 16.64
CA LEU A 232 -8.02 -3.89 16.28
C LEU A 232 -8.18 -4.49 14.88
N ARG A 233 -7.22 -4.23 13.98
CA ARG A 233 -7.20 -4.86 12.64
C ARG A 233 -6.05 -5.84 12.51
N ILE A 234 -6.36 -7.03 12.01
CA ILE A 234 -5.37 -8.00 11.55
C ILE A 234 -5.46 -8.11 10.05
N ALA A 235 -4.33 -7.96 9.36
CA ALA A 235 -4.28 -8.02 7.89
C ALA A 235 -3.12 -8.87 7.42
N SER A 236 -3.30 -9.56 6.29
CA SER A 236 -2.26 -10.40 5.69
C SER A 236 -2.62 -10.84 4.26
N MET A 237 -1.78 -11.72 3.78
CA MET A 237 -1.87 -12.50 2.55
C MET A 237 -1.58 -11.70 1.29
N MET A 238 -1.08 -12.44 0.31
CA MET A 238 -0.88 -12.02 -1.06
C MET A 238 -1.27 -13.16 -1.98
N GLU A 239 -2.47 -13.07 -2.56
CA GLU A 239 -2.98 -14.07 -3.49
C GLU A 239 -3.08 -13.50 -4.91
N PHE A 240 -2.44 -14.16 -5.87
CA PHE A 240 -2.63 -13.88 -7.29
C PHE A 240 -3.74 -14.79 -7.82
N ALA A 241 -4.97 -14.31 -7.69
CA ALA A 241 -6.20 -15.03 -8.05
C ALA A 241 -7.04 -14.28 -9.09
N GLY A 242 -6.45 -13.25 -9.74
CA GLY A 242 -7.21 -12.31 -10.57
C GLY A 242 -8.17 -11.48 -9.72
N PHE A 243 -9.30 -11.11 -10.30
CA PHE A 243 -10.33 -10.30 -9.63
C PHE A 243 -11.38 -11.17 -8.90
N ASP A 244 -10.94 -12.19 -8.18
CA ASP A 244 -11.81 -12.97 -7.27
C ASP A 244 -12.22 -12.08 -6.09
N ASP A 245 -13.51 -11.84 -5.90
CA ASP A 245 -14.10 -10.96 -4.89
C ASP A 245 -14.59 -11.71 -3.63
N SER A 246 -14.40 -13.05 -3.57
CA SER A 246 -14.83 -13.86 -2.44
C SER A 246 -14.00 -13.60 -1.17
N ILE A 247 -14.63 -13.67 -0.01
CA ILE A 247 -13.95 -13.68 1.31
C ILE A 247 -14.21 -15.04 1.97
N PRO A 248 -13.36 -16.05 1.72
CA PRO A 248 -13.56 -17.35 2.34
C PRO A 248 -13.36 -17.26 3.87
N GLU A 249 -14.31 -17.79 4.63
CA GLU A 249 -14.29 -17.73 6.10
C GLU A 249 -12.99 -18.31 6.70
N PHE A 250 -12.43 -19.39 6.08
CA PHE A 250 -11.17 -19.96 6.54
C PHE A 250 -10.00 -18.98 6.46
N ARG A 251 -10.05 -17.96 5.56
CA ARG A 251 -9.02 -16.92 5.47
C ARG A 251 -9.07 -15.97 6.65
N ILE A 252 -10.27 -15.60 7.08
CA ILE A 252 -10.46 -14.76 8.27
C ILE A 252 -10.01 -15.52 9.52
N ARG A 253 -10.40 -16.77 9.67
CA ARG A 253 -9.90 -17.63 10.76
C ARG A 253 -8.37 -17.75 10.74
N GLN A 254 -7.77 -17.93 9.56
CA GLN A 254 -6.31 -18.01 9.42
C GLN A 254 -5.61 -16.74 9.91
N LEU A 255 -6.17 -15.54 9.66
CA LEU A 255 -5.62 -14.27 10.18
C LEU A 255 -5.59 -14.29 11.72
N GLN A 256 -6.72 -14.61 12.33
CA GLN A 256 -6.86 -14.66 13.79
C GLN A 256 -5.94 -15.73 14.40
N ASP A 257 -5.90 -16.93 13.83
CA ASP A 257 -5.05 -18.04 14.29
C ASP A 257 -3.55 -17.70 14.17
N SER A 258 -3.16 -16.93 13.16
CA SER A 258 -1.77 -16.48 12.97
C SER A 258 -1.33 -15.48 14.03
N ALA A 259 -2.24 -14.73 14.66
CA ALA A 259 -1.93 -13.80 15.74
C ALA A 259 -1.87 -14.47 17.13
N ARG A 260 -2.58 -15.62 17.33
CA ARG A 260 -2.63 -16.33 18.63
C ARG A 260 -1.27 -16.65 19.26
N PRO A 261 -0.23 -17.01 18.48
CA PRO A 261 1.08 -17.31 19.07
C PRO A 261 1.85 -16.09 19.59
N TYR A 262 1.32 -14.88 19.39
CA TYR A 262 1.99 -13.63 19.75
C TYR A 262 1.20 -12.81 20.78
N LEU A 263 -0.12 -12.77 20.65
CA LEU A 263 -0.99 -11.89 21.44
C LEU A 263 -1.70 -12.67 22.56
N ARG A 264 -1.86 -12.01 23.71
CA ARG A 264 -2.68 -12.53 24.82
C ARG A 264 -4.15 -12.62 24.41
N GLU A 265 -4.63 -11.57 23.71
CA GLU A 265 -5.98 -11.47 23.20
C GLU A 265 -5.96 -11.14 21.69
N PRO A 266 -5.77 -12.16 20.83
CA PRO A 266 -5.66 -11.96 19.39
C PRO A 266 -6.99 -11.66 18.69
N VAL A 267 -8.11 -11.80 19.41
CA VAL A 267 -9.47 -11.64 18.86
C VAL A 267 -10.28 -10.74 19.79
N GLY A 268 -10.77 -9.64 19.25
CA GLY A 268 -11.73 -8.77 19.96
C GLY A 268 -13.11 -9.43 20.10
N PRO A 269 -13.95 -8.95 21.03
CA PRO A 269 -15.28 -9.53 21.32
C PRO A 269 -16.21 -9.59 20.12
N VAL A 270 -16.15 -8.62 19.21
CA VAL A 270 -17.02 -8.52 18.05
C VAL A 270 -16.18 -8.34 16.77
N ILE A 271 -16.49 -9.10 15.74
CA ILE A 271 -15.98 -8.85 14.39
C ILE A 271 -16.87 -7.76 13.78
N GLU A 272 -16.29 -6.60 13.51
CA GLU A 272 -16.99 -5.44 12.97
C GLU A 272 -16.95 -5.42 11.45
N ASP A 273 -15.83 -5.85 10.85
CA ASP A 273 -15.65 -5.86 9.41
C ASP A 273 -14.70 -6.98 8.95
N THR A 274 -15.02 -7.56 7.80
CA THR A 274 -14.12 -8.44 7.05
C THR A 274 -13.99 -7.92 5.64
N TRP A 275 -12.77 -7.63 5.23
CA TRP A 275 -12.51 -6.96 3.98
C TRP A 275 -11.44 -7.67 3.14
N TYR A 276 -11.50 -7.46 1.84
CA TYR A 276 -10.45 -7.81 0.91
C TYR A 276 -10.11 -6.62 0.01
N GLY A 277 -8.91 -6.62 -0.56
CA GLY A 277 -8.52 -5.62 -1.55
C GLY A 277 -7.50 -6.15 -2.53
N TRP A 278 -7.52 -5.62 -3.74
CA TRP A 278 -6.54 -5.93 -4.77
C TRP A 278 -5.45 -4.85 -4.78
N ARG A 279 -4.26 -5.23 -4.33
CA ARG A 279 -3.08 -4.38 -4.42
C ARG A 279 -2.62 -4.31 -5.88
N PRO A 280 -2.36 -3.13 -6.44
CA PRO A 280 -1.86 -2.97 -7.80
C PRO A 280 -0.37 -3.31 -7.86
N MET A 281 -0.03 -4.59 -8.04
CA MET A 281 1.34 -5.06 -7.98
C MET A 281 2.07 -4.84 -9.29
N THR A 282 3.22 -4.18 -9.27
CA THR A 282 4.16 -4.08 -10.38
C THR A 282 5.30 -5.08 -10.22
N TRP A 283 5.90 -5.53 -11.31
CA TRP A 283 6.99 -6.52 -11.24
C TRP A 283 8.35 -5.95 -10.80
N ASP A 284 8.50 -4.62 -10.78
CA ASP A 284 9.72 -3.92 -10.34
C ASP A 284 9.56 -3.24 -8.97
N SER A 285 8.42 -3.41 -8.34
CA SER A 285 8.05 -2.86 -7.03
C SER A 285 8.00 -1.33 -6.96
N LEU A 286 8.12 -0.61 -8.08
CA LEU A 286 7.94 0.85 -8.14
C LEU A 286 6.53 1.21 -8.61
N PRO A 287 5.95 2.31 -8.11
CA PRO A 287 4.71 2.84 -8.65
C PRO A 287 4.90 3.34 -10.09
N ILE A 288 3.80 3.45 -10.82
CA ILE A 288 3.74 4.00 -12.17
C ILE A 288 3.12 5.38 -12.06
N ILE A 289 3.93 6.42 -12.17
CA ILE A 289 3.48 7.80 -12.04
C ILE A 289 4.12 8.63 -13.15
N GLY A 290 3.31 9.31 -13.96
CA GLY A 290 3.85 10.16 -15.02
C GLY A 290 2.90 10.40 -16.18
N ARG A 291 3.42 11.02 -17.24
CA ARG A 291 2.72 11.22 -18.51
C ARG A 291 2.64 9.91 -19.27
N LEU A 292 1.49 9.64 -19.89
CA LEU A 292 1.32 8.49 -20.76
C LEU A 292 2.15 8.67 -22.05
N PRO A 293 2.95 7.68 -22.47
CA PRO A 293 3.71 7.77 -23.70
C PRO A 293 2.80 7.93 -24.92
N GLY A 294 3.08 8.93 -25.74
CA GLY A 294 2.29 9.19 -26.95
C GLY A 294 0.89 9.79 -26.74
N VAL A 295 0.54 10.12 -25.49
CA VAL A 295 -0.75 10.75 -25.14
C VAL A 295 -0.51 12.14 -24.55
N SER A 296 -0.83 13.19 -25.30
CA SER A 296 -0.46 14.57 -24.97
C SER A 296 -1.12 15.14 -23.70
N ASN A 297 -2.31 14.66 -23.37
CA ASN A 297 -3.13 15.13 -22.24
C ASN A 297 -3.44 14.07 -21.20
N GLY A 298 -2.77 12.90 -21.26
CA GLY A 298 -2.99 11.77 -20.37
C GLY A 298 -1.86 11.57 -19.36
N LEU A 299 -2.22 11.29 -18.11
CA LEU A 299 -1.32 10.93 -17.02
C LEU A 299 -1.81 9.64 -16.34
N ILE A 300 -0.90 8.99 -15.64
CA ILE A 300 -1.21 7.80 -14.86
C ILE A 300 -0.60 7.87 -13.46
N ALA A 301 -1.32 7.35 -12.46
CA ALA A 301 -0.86 7.18 -11.09
C ALA A 301 -1.40 5.86 -10.54
N THR A 302 -0.59 4.80 -10.56
CA THR A 302 -1.01 3.44 -10.20
C THR A 302 0.18 2.58 -9.78
N GLY A 303 -0.03 1.30 -9.53
CA GLY A 303 1.05 0.35 -9.31
C GLY A 303 1.80 0.51 -7.99
N HIS A 304 1.18 1.11 -6.97
CA HIS A 304 1.81 1.41 -5.68
C HIS A 304 2.05 0.18 -4.79
N ASN A 305 1.78 -1.01 -5.29
CA ASN A 305 1.94 -2.26 -4.54
C ASN A 305 1.19 -2.22 -3.20
N MET A 306 1.91 -2.32 -2.07
CA MET A 306 1.36 -2.23 -0.72
C MET A 306 1.44 -0.82 -0.11
N LEU A 307 2.09 0.13 -0.82
CA LEU A 307 2.40 1.48 -0.31
C LEU A 307 1.43 2.56 -0.81
N GLY A 308 0.25 2.16 -1.31
CA GLY A 308 -0.70 3.10 -1.91
C GLY A 308 -1.10 4.25 -0.98
N LEU A 309 -1.46 3.95 0.26
CA LEU A 309 -1.76 4.98 1.26
C LEU A 309 -0.52 5.78 1.63
N THR A 310 0.58 5.10 1.93
CA THR A 310 1.83 5.72 2.35
C THR A 310 2.34 6.74 1.32
N LEU A 311 2.21 6.43 0.03
CA LEU A 311 2.70 7.29 -1.07
C LEU A 311 1.62 8.19 -1.68
N ALA A 312 0.37 8.14 -1.21
CA ALA A 312 -0.73 8.89 -1.81
C ALA A 312 -0.50 10.41 -1.82
N PRO A 313 -0.03 11.06 -0.74
CA PRO A 313 0.19 12.52 -0.75
C PRO A 313 1.24 12.94 -1.76
N VAL A 314 2.43 12.33 -1.75
CA VAL A 314 3.50 12.65 -2.71
C VAL A 314 3.07 12.36 -4.15
N THR A 315 2.29 11.28 -4.38
CA THR A 315 1.74 10.96 -5.70
C THR A 315 0.80 12.06 -6.18
N GLY A 316 -0.10 12.52 -5.31
CA GLY A 316 -0.99 13.65 -5.61
C GLY A 316 -0.22 14.92 -5.96
N LYS A 317 0.84 15.22 -5.20
CA LYS A 317 1.73 16.36 -5.45
C LYS A 317 2.43 16.25 -6.80
N ILE A 318 3.03 15.10 -7.10
CA ILE A 318 3.68 14.83 -8.40
C ILE A 318 2.70 15.04 -9.56
N ILE A 319 1.51 14.45 -9.48
CA ILE A 319 0.49 14.59 -10.54
C ILE A 319 0.04 16.05 -10.69
N ALA A 320 -0.18 16.77 -9.59
CA ALA A 320 -0.55 18.17 -9.63
C ALA A 320 0.54 19.04 -10.29
N ASP A 321 1.82 18.74 -10.01
CA ASP A 321 2.94 19.45 -10.63
C ASP A 321 3.07 19.14 -12.13
N LEU A 322 2.91 17.86 -12.52
CA LEU A 322 2.91 17.45 -13.94
C LEU A 322 1.74 18.08 -14.72
N VAL A 323 0.53 18.15 -14.13
CA VAL A 323 -0.63 18.82 -14.73
C VAL A 323 -0.37 20.30 -14.90
N GLY A 324 0.23 20.95 -13.89
CA GLY A 324 0.59 22.38 -13.89
C GLY A 324 1.89 22.69 -14.61
N GLU A 325 2.54 21.72 -15.24
CA GLU A 325 3.83 21.89 -15.95
C GLU A 325 4.94 22.47 -15.05
N ARG A 326 4.93 22.07 -13.77
CA ARG A 326 5.91 22.47 -12.75
C ARG A 326 6.93 21.37 -12.50
N SER A 327 8.05 21.72 -11.86
CA SER A 327 9.02 20.72 -11.33
C SER A 327 8.37 19.90 -10.22
N THR A 328 8.59 18.61 -10.25
CA THR A 328 7.98 17.63 -9.33
C THR A 328 8.62 17.59 -7.94
N GLY A 329 9.72 18.31 -7.71
CA GLY A 329 10.45 18.27 -6.44
C GLY A 329 11.17 16.95 -6.13
N VAL A 330 10.69 15.84 -6.66
CA VAL A 330 11.30 14.50 -6.58
C VAL A 330 11.56 13.93 -7.98
N PRO A 331 12.62 13.10 -8.17
CA PRO A 331 12.88 12.45 -9.45
C PRO A 331 11.77 11.49 -9.85
N VAL A 332 11.22 11.63 -11.05
CA VAL A 332 10.10 10.80 -11.54
C VAL A 332 10.46 9.87 -12.71
N ASP A 333 11.67 9.92 -13.22
CA ASP A 333 12.10 9.13 -14.39
C ASP A 333 11.95 7.63 -14.15
N ALA A 334 12.34 7.15 -12.95
CA ALA A 334 12.19 5.76 -12.54
C ALA A 334 10.71 5.34 -12.39
N LEU A 335 9.78 6.29 -12.28
CA LEU A 335 8.34 6.05 -12.10
C LEU A 335 7.59 6.09 -13.42
N SER A 336 8.23 6.58 -14.48
CA SER A 336 7.61 6.77 -15.80
C SER A 336 7.02 5.47 -16.35
N PRO A 337 5.77 5.48 -16.87
CA PRO A 337 5.20 4.33 -17.56
C PRO A 337 6.02 3.89 -18.77
N ALA A 338 6.81 4.79 -19.38
CA ALA A 338 7.67 4.49 -20.52
C ALA A 338 8.73 3.40 -20.23
N ARG A 339 9.04 3.13 -18.95
CA ARG A 339 10.00 2.07 -18.55
C ARG A 339 9.53 0.64 -18.86
N PHE A 340 8.29 0.48 -19.29
CA PHE A 340 7.70 -0.81 -19.62
C PHE A 340 7.42 -1.00 -21.13
N ASN A 341 7.70 0.01 -21.94
CA ASN A 341 7.50 0.00 -23.40
C ASN A 341 8.72 -0.48 -24.15
#